data_36d17103893a6bd827e91a9ac263ef74
#
_entry.id   36d17103893a6bd827e91a9ac263ef74
#
_cell.length_a   1.000
_cell.length_b   1.000
_cell.length_c   1.000
_cell.angle_alpha   90.00
_cell.angle_beta   90.00
_cell.angle_gamma   90.00
#
_symmetry.space_group_name_H-M   'P 1'
#
loop_
_entity.id
_entity.type
_entity.pdbx_description
1 polymer ?
#
loop_
_entity_poly.entity_id
_entity_poly.type
_entity_poly.pdbx_seq_one_letter_code
_entity_poly.pdbx_strand_id
1 'polypeptide(L)'
;MVRNNFNNKFKGAIDILKRFNQNGYEAYFVGGCVRDYLLGEDFSDIDITTNALPDEVKKVFRKSIDTGIQHGTVTILVNGDSYEVTTFRTEEDYANHRSPEKVEFVSNLREDLDRRDFTINAMALDYKGKLFDYHNGDNDLSSKIIRTVNNPNERFYEDALRMLRAFRFSSKLGFEIENNTLDAIKKNAELIKFVSIERIVNEFKKLLAGKGNLKSLELLIDSKLNSYIPFFEEVNEIQDLSSYSFCQSLYILSIINDISFEKLKFLKLSNKEIKLVKQFDLINQEFKNNTQIELILYKYNREDIKFICEYFGYDKEKNIDERILTINSFNDIDITSQEIISTINKNPGPWIKSITLELEKEILLGRLNNNKKDIEMSVNSWSIGEFFLGDIELMDNENV
;
A
#
# COMPACT_ATOMS: atom_id res chain seq x y z
N MET A 1 -24.71 2.25 24.32
CA MET A 1 -23.44 2.19 25.10
C MET A 1 -22.30 3.04 24.51
N VAL A 2 -22.28 3.33 23.21
CA VAL A 2 -21.15 4.02 22.53
C VAL A 2 -21.07 5.52 22.84
N ARG A 3 -22.16 6.20 23.15
CA ARG A 3 -22.22 7.66 23.37
C ARG A 3 -21.53 8.18 24.66
N ASN A 4 -21.15 7.31 25.59
CA ASN A 4 -20.56 7.74 26.87
C ASN A 4 -19.04 8.06 26.79
N ASN A 5 -18.38 7.88 25.65
CA ASN A 5 -16.94 8.09 25.52
C ASN A 5 -16.53 9.21 24.54
N PHE A 6 -17.49 10.05 24.09
CA PHE A 6 -17.25 11.13 23.14
C PHE A 6 -16.12 12.06 23.57
N ASN A 7 -16.19 12.54 24.80
CA ASN A 7 -15.19 13.47 25.34
C ASN A 7 -13.76 12.88 25.39
N ASN A 8 -13.63 11.56 25.54
CA ASN A 8 -12.33 10.90 25.59
C ASN A 8 -11.78 10.68 24.17
N LYS A 9 -12.63 10.20 23.23
CA LYS A 9 -12.24 9.89 21.85
C LYS A 9 -11.89 11.15 21.06
N PHE A 10 -12.57 12.26 21.29
CA PHE A 10 -12.33 13.55 20.64
C PHE A 10 -11.60 14.56 21.55
N LYS A 11 -10.94 14.08 22.61
CA LYS A 11 -10.18 14.92 23.55
C LYS A 11 -9.16 15.77 22.79
N GLY A 12 -9.12 17.06 23.04
CA GLY A 12 -8.27 18.03 22.33
C GLY A 12 -8.94 18.64 21.09
N ALA A 13 -9.63 17.84 20.28
CA ALA A 13 -10.33 18.34 19.09
C ALA A 13 -11.64 19.07 19.41
N ILE A 14 -12.33 18.71 20.50
CA ILE A 14 -13.57 19.40 20.95
C ILE A 14 -13.33 20.88 21.16
N ASP A 15 -12.18 21.28 21.72
CA ASP A 15 -11.87 22.69 21.97
C ASP A 15 -11.61 23.47 20.68
N ILE A 16 -11.22 22.78 19.60
CA ILE A 16 -11.12 23.36 18.26
C ILE A 16 -12.51 23.78 17.78
N LEU A 17 -13.50 22.87 17.85
CA LEU A 17 -14.88 23.16 17.45
C LEU A 17 -15.48 24.29 18.30
N LYS A 18 -15.26 24.25 19.62
CA LYS A 18 -15.72 25.35 20.53
C LYS A 18 -15.11 26.67 20.12
N ARG A 19 -13.82 26.69 19.76
CA ARG A 19 -13.14 27.95 19.36
C ARG A 19 -13.69 28.49 18.06
N PHE A 20 -14.06 27.67 17.07
CA PHE A 20 -14.80 28.10 15.89
C PHE A 20 -16.13 28.75 16.29
N ASN A 21 -16.92 28.08 17.13
CA ASN A 21 -18.21 28.61 17.59
C ASN A 21 -18.08 29.94 18.33
N GLN A 22 -17.06 30.11 19.17
CA GLN A 22 -16.80 31.40 19.88
C GLN A 22 -16.44 32.55 18.92
N ASN A 23 -15.94 32.23 17.72
CA ASN A 23 -15.63 33.18 16.67
C ASN A 23 -16.78 33.33 15.63
N GLY A 24 -17.95 32.76 15.89
CA GLY A 24 -19.14 32.89 15.05
C GLY A 24 -19.20 31.90 13.88
N TYR A 25 -18.34 30.87 13.85
CA TYR A 25 -18.33 29.86 12.82
C TYR A 25 -18.91 28.53 13.31
N GLU A 26 -19.57 27.83 12.41
CA GLU A 26 -19.95 26.41 12.61
C GLU A 26 -18.76 25.50 12.31
N ALA A 27 -18.61 24.46 13.12
CA ALA A 27 -17.60 23.43 12.88
C ALA A 27 -18.08 22.07 13.41
N TYR A 28 -17.72 21.01 12.67
CA TYR A 28 -18.16 19.65 12.93
C TYR A 28 -17.04 18.64 12.66
N PHE A 29 -17.02 17.55 13.41
CA PHE A 29 -16.28 16.35 13.04
C PHE A 29 -17.01 15.63 11.92
N VAL A 30 -16.28 15.09 10.94
CA VAL A 30 -16.89 14.45 9.76
C VAL A 30 -16.10 13.24 9.27
N GLY A 31 -16.71 12.48 8.39
CA GLY A 31 -16.01 11.42 7.65
C GLY A 31 -15.67 10.19 8.46
N GLY A 32 -14.43 9.73 8.31
CA GLY A 32 -13.96 8.47 8.89
C GLY A 32 -14.03 8.41 10.40
N CYS A 33 -13.65 9.48 11.10
CA CYS A 33 -13.66 9.51 12.56
C CYS A 33 -15.07 9.44 13.16
N VAL A 34 -16.07 10.03 12.49
CA VAL A 34 -17.48 9.93 12.93
C VAL A 34 -17.99 8.50 12.75
N ARG A 35 -17.78 7.91 11.58
CA ARG A 35 -18.15 6.51 11.31
C ARG A 35 -17.49 5.56 12.31
N ASP A 36 -16.19 5.63 12.48
CA ASP A 36 -15.42 4.71 13.33
C ASP A 36 -15.80 4.91 14.81
N TYR A 37 -16.06 6.17 15.24
CA TYR A 37 -16.64 6.46 16.58
C TYR A 37 -18.00 5.79 16.79
N LEU A 38 -18.91 5.88 15.83
CA LEU A 38 -20.24 5.29 15.92
C LEU A 38 -20.19 3.75 15.92
N LEU A 39 -19.20 3.15 15.27
CA LEU A 39 -18.90 1.71 15.33
C LEU A 39 -18.25 1.27 16.65
N GLY A 40 -17.73 2.21 17.46
CA GLY A 40 -16.97 1.90 18.66
C GLY A 40 -15.50 1.55 18.38
N GLU A 41 -15.05 1.76 17.16
CA GLU A 41 -13.67 1.51 16.71
C GLU A 41 -12.73 2.66 17.10
N ASP A 42 -11.43 2.38 17.03
CA ASP A 42 -10.40 3.41 17.18
C ASP A 42 -10.13 4.12 15.86
N PHE A 43 -9.77 5.39 15.94
CA PHE A 43 -9.37 6.22 14.80
C PHE A 43 -8.20 7.14 15.20
N SER A 44 -7.33 7.44 14.24
CA SER A 44 -6.16 8.33 14.44
C SER A 44 -6.43 9.73 13.91
N ASP A 45 -7.09 9.83 12.77
CA ASP A 45 -7.25 11.08 12.04
C ASP A 45 -8.62 11.66 12.33
N ILE A 46 -8.65 12.94 12.69
CA ILE A 46 -9.87 13.69 12.98
C ILE A 46 -10.04 14.78 11.92
N ASP A 47 -11.01 14.57 11.02
CA ASP A 47 -11.39 15.53 10.01
C ASP A 47 -12.42 16.49 10.57
N ILE A 48 -12.21 17.80 10.33
CA ILE A 48 -13.11 18.86 10.74
C ILE A 48 -13.62 19.57 9.47
N THR A 49 -14.91 19.89 9.44
CA THR A 49 -15.47 20.75 8.40
C THR A 49 -16.11 21.99 9.04
N THR A 50 -16.07 23.15 8.35
CA THR A 50 -16.52 24.44 8.90
C THR A 50 -17.05 25.36 7.80
N ASN A 51 -17.90 26.32 8.15
CA ASN A 51 -18.28 27.38 7.24
C ASN A 51 -17.26 28.54 7.19
N ALA A 52 -16.21 28.49 8.02
CA ALA A 52 -15.12 29.48 7.94
C ALA A 52 -14.31 29.28 6.65
N LEU A 53 -14.01 30.32 5.92
CA LEU A 53 -13.12 30.31 4.77
C LEU A 53 -11.67 30.03 5.19
N PRO A 54 -10.79 29.53 4.32
CA PRO A 54 -9.41 29.21 4.67
C PRO A 54 -8.66 30.34 5.40
N ASP A 55 -8.81 31.57 4.96
CA ASP A 55 -8.18 32.71 5.62
C ASP A 55 -8.78 33.05 6.99
N GLU A 56 -10.05 32.72 7.21
CA GLU A 56 -10.72 32.88 8.50
C GLU A 56 -10.26 31.76 9.46
N VAL A 57 -10.07 30.51 8.97
CA VAL A 57 -9.46 29.41 9.73
C VAL A 57 -8.08 29.84 10.24
N LYS A 58 -7.24 30.46 9.39
CA LYS A 58 -5.91 30.96 9.77
C LYS A 58 -5.96 32.09 10.79
N LYS A 59 -6.99 32.94 10.74
CA LYS A 59 -7.20 33.98 11.77
C LYS A 59 -7.58 33.40 13.12
N VAL A 60 -8.43 32.37 13.13
CA VAL A 60 -8.80 31.64 14.35
C VAL A 60 -7.62 30.86 14.92
N PHE A 61 -6.85 30.20 14.05
CA PHE A 61 -5.71 29.33 14.42
C PHE A 61 -4.42 29.82 13.77
N ARG A 62 -3.63 30.58 14.52
CA ARG A 62 -2.38 31.20 14.01
C ARG A 62 -1.32 30.20 13.57
N LYS A 63 -1.30 28.98 14.15
CA LYS A 63 -0.41 27.90 13.74
C LYS A 63 -1.15 27.02 12.76
N SER A 64 -0.99 27.28 11.46
CA SER A 64 -1.65 26.57 10.37
C SER A 64 -0.72 26.42 9.17
N ILE A 65 -0.96 25.39 8.36
CA ILE A 65 -0.20 25.04 7.15
C ILE A 65 -1.20 24.88 6.00
N ASP A 66 -0.89 25.47 4.86
CA ASP A 66 -1.69 25.34 3.63
C ASP A 66 -1.42 23.97 2.98
N THR A 67 -2.22 22.97 3.30
CA THR A 67 -2.06 21.60 2.77
C THR A 67 -2.93 21.32 1.55
N GLY A 68 -3.96 22.11 1.30
CA GLY A 68 -4.89 21.93 0.19
C GLY A 68 -5.79 23.14 -0.01
N ILE A 69 -5.23 24.35 0.03
CA ILE A 69 -6.00 25.61 0.00
C ILE A 69 -6.90 25.75 -1.24
N GLN A 70 -6.46 25.20 -2.38
CA GLN A 70 -7.27 25.17 -3.62
C GLN A 70 -8.56 24.35 -3.46
N HIS A 71 -8.60 23.46 -2.49
CA HIS A 71 -9.76 22.65 -2.13
C HIS A 71 -10.36 23.04 -0.79
N GLY A 72 -9.96 24.18 -0.23
CA GLY A 72 -10.48 24.72 1.03
C GLY A 72 -9.94 24.01 2.29
N THR A 73 -8.87 23.20 2.20
CA THR A 73 -8.30 22.49 3.34
C THR A 73 -7.08 23.21 3.90
N VAL A 74 -7.08 23.39 5.22
CA VAL A 74 -5.98 23.95 6.02
C VAL A 74 -5.68 23.00 7.16
N THR A 75 -4.42 22.64 7.36
CA THR A 75 -3.99 21.87 8.55
C THR A 75 -3.68 22.85 9.68
N ILE A 76 -4.34 22.69 10.81
CA ILE A 76 -4.06 23.45 12.04
C ILE A 76 -3.25 22.62 13.01
N LEU A 77 -2.35 23.30 13.77
CA LEU A 77 -1.52 22.67 14.79
C LEU A 77 -1.98 23.14 16.18
N VAL A 78 -2.49 22.21 16.98
CA VAL A 78 -3.02 22.48 18.31
C VAL A 78 -2.44 21.45 19.30
N ASN A 79 -1.78 21.94 20.37
CA ASN A 79 -1.19 21.12 21.45
C ASN A 79 -0.21 20.02 20.98
N GLY A 80 0.42 20.18 19.81
CA GLY A 80 1.36 19.21 19.24
C GLY A 80 0.71 18.27 18.22
N ASP A 81 -0.61 18.25 18.14
CA ASP A 81 -1.36 17.45 17.16
C ASP A 81 -1.73 18.27 15.93
N SER A 82 -1.92 17.62 14.80
CA SER A 82 -2.37 18.19 13.54
C SER A 82 -3.80 17.79 13.22
N TYR A 83 -4.62 18.74 12.74
CA TYR A 83 -6.00 18.50 12.35
C TYR A 83 -6.27 19.09 10.98
N GLU A 84 -6.90 18.32 10.09
CA GLU A 84 -7.36 18.83 8.81
C GLU A 84 -8.71 19.52 8.96
N VAL A 85 -8.75 20.81 8.56
CA VAL A 85 -9.97 21.63 8.58
C VAL A 85 -10.31 21.99 7.14
N THR A 86 -11.49 21.57 6.69
CA THR A 86 -11.98 21.84 5.34
C THR A 86 -13.19 22.77 5.40
N THR A 87 -13.17 23.84 4.61
CA THR A 87 -14.34 24.72 4.43
C THR A 87 -15.48 23.97 3.75
N PHE A 88 -16.72 24.17 4.19
CA PHE A 88 -17.90 23.62 3.51
C PHE A 88 -17.88 24.00 2.04
N ARG A 89 -18.10 23.03 1.20
CA ARG A 89 -18.01 23.25 -0.24
C ARG A 89 -18.99 22.37 -1.02
N THR A 90 -19.39 22.85 -2.16
CA THR A 90 -19.92 22.05 -3.26
C THR A 90 -18.85 21.86 -4.30
N GLU A 91 -19.03 20.87 -5.12
CA GLU A 91 -18.11 20.53 -6.19
C GLU A 91 -18.94 20.46 -7.47
N GLU A 92 -18.60 21.34 -8.44
CA GLU A 92 -19.29 21.44 -9.72
C GLU A 92 -18.30 21.26 -10.87
N ASP A 93 -18.84 20.96 -12.07
CA ASP A 93 -18.08 20.86 -13.32
C ASP A 93 -16.86 19.91 -13.19
N TYR A 94 -17.13 18.62 -13.05
CA TYR A 94 -16.07 17.62 -12.98
C TYR A 94 -15.40 17.39 -14.34
N ALA A 95 -14.16 17.84 -14.48
CA ALA A 95 -13.35 17.51 -15.65
C ALA A 95 -12.93 16.05 -15.62
N ASN A 96 -13.25 15.34 -16.69
CA ASN A 96 -12.78 13.97 -16.93
C ASN A 96 -13.05 13.00 -15.76
N HIS A 97 -14.21 13.08 -15.09
CA HIS A 97 -14.64 12.17 -14.03
C HIS A 97 -13.61 12.00 -12.89
N ARG A 98 -12.84 13.06 -12.58
CA ARG A 98 -11.70 12.95 -11.66
C ARG A 98 -11.68 13.99 -10.55
N SER A 99 -11.87 15.24 -10.89
CA SER A 99 -11.76 16.36 -9.94
C SER A 99 -12.70 17.48 -10.35
N PRO A 100 -13.31 18.18 -9.39
CA PRO A 100 -14.09 19.36 -9.71
C PRO A 100 -13.19 20.42 -10.35
N GLU A 101 -13.63 21.00 -11.47
CA GLU A 101 -12.96 22.18 -12.06
C GLU A 101 -13.18 23.41 -11.18
N LYS A 102 -14.32 23.45 -10.51
CA LYS A 102 -14.73 24.57 -9.66
C LYS A 102 -15.14 24.05 -8.29
N VAL A 103 -14.54 24.61 -7.25
CA VAL A 103 -14.93 24.44 -5.86
C VAL A 103 -15.63 25.71 -5.42
N GLU A 104 -16.89 25.61 -5.02
CA GLU A 104 -17.62 26.72 -4.44
C GLU A 104 -17.77 26.50 -2.94
N PHE A 105 -17.37 27.53 -2.16
CA PHE A 105 -17.55 27.47 -0.73
C PHE A 105 -19.02 27.83 -0.40
N VAL A 106 -19.61 26.99 0.47
CA VAL A 106 -20.99 27.12 0.91
C VAL A 106 -21.06 27.33 2.41
N SER A 107 -22.19 27.81 2.89
CA SER A 107 -22.39 28.09 4.32
C SER A 107 -23.18 26.99 5.04
N ASN A 108 -23.66 25.98 4.31
CA ASN A 108 -24.57 24.97 4.82
C ASN A 108 -23.89 23.60 4.93
N LEU A 109 -23.89 23.00 6.13
CA LEU A 109 -23.35 21.68 6.40
C LEU A 109 -23.97 20.59 5.49
N ARG A 110 -25.28 20.67 5.21
CA ARG A 110 -25.97 19.66 4.39
C ARG A 110 -25.35 19.57 3.00
N GLU A 111 -25.06 20.70 2.37
CA GLU A 111 -24.44 20.73 1.03
C GLU A 111 -23.04 20.11 1.04
N ASP A 112 -22.24 20.31 2.10
CA ASP A 112 -20.95 19.61 2.25
C ASP A 112 -21.10 18.11 2.43
N LEU A 113 -22.15 17.65 3.11
CA LEU A 113 -22.44 16.22 3.26
C LEU A 113 -23.02 15.60 1.99
N ASP A 114 -23.80 16.36 1.20
CA ASP A 114 -24.43 15.91 -0.05
C ASP A 114 -23.39 15.53 -1.14
N ARG A 115 -22.20 16.13 -1.14
CA ARG A 115 -21.12 15.82 -2.12
C ARG A 115 -20.28 14.59 -1.75
N ARG A 116 -20.45 14.02 -0.55
CA ARG A 116 -19.63 12.89 -0.08
C ARG A 116 -19.95 11.61 -0.82
N ASP A 117 -19.08 10.61 -0.68
CA ASP A 117 -19.16 9.33 -1.41
C ASP A 117 -20.30 8.43 -0.90
N PHE A 118 -20.27 8.10 0.40
CA PHE A 118 -21.19 7.12 0.99
C PHE A 118 -21.88 7.68 2.21
N THR A 119 -23.11 7.22 2.46
CA THR A 119 -23.95 7.66 3.59
C THR A 119 -23.24 7.50 4.94
N ILE A 120 -22.52 6.40 5.13
CA ILE A 120 -21.74 6.10 6.34
C ILE A 120 -20.57 7.07 6.58
N ASN A 121 -20.15 7.84 5.58
CA ASN A 121 -19.13 8.87 5.67
C ASN A 121 -19.71 10.30 5.57
N ALA A 122 -21.03 10.42 5.37
CA ALA A 122 -21.75 11.69 5.21
C ALA A 122 -22.53 12.05 6.48
N MET A 123 -21.92 11.81 7.63
CA MET A 123 -22.43 12.17 8.95
C MET A 123 -21.50 13.16 9.64
N ALA A 124 -22.03 14.01 10.49
CA ALA A 124 -21.27 14.97 11.26
C ALA A 124 -21.63 14.97 12.75
N LEU A 125 -20.65 15.30 13.61
CA LEU A 125 -20.87 15.49 15.05
C LEU A 125 -20.45 16.90 15.45
N ASP A 126 -21.29 17.59 16.24
CA ASP A 126 -20.92 18.85 16.85
C ASP A 126 -20.04 18.65 18.10
N TYR A 127 -19.57 19.74 18.71
CA TYR A 127 -18.75 19.71 19.94
C TYR A 127 -19.47 19.17 21.18
N LYS A 128 -20.80 18.96 21.12
CA LYS A 128 -21.61 18.33 22.17
C LYS A 128 -21.87 16.85 21.90
N GLY A 129 -21.40 16.32 20.75
CA GLY A 129 -21.66 14.97 20.30
C GLY A 129 -23.05 14.76 19.71
N LYS A 130 -23.74 15.83 19.28
CA LYS A 130 -25.00 15.73 18.55
C LYS A 130 -24.71 15.29 17.12
N LEU A 131 -25.37 14.23 16.67
CA LEU A 131 -25.26 13.71 15.32
C LEU A 131 -26.14 14.51 14.35
N PHE A 132 -25.57 14.84 13.19
CA PHE A 132 -26.24 15.38 12.01
C PHE A 132 -26.11 14.34 10.90
N ASP A 133 -27.22 13.76 10.50
CA ASP A 133 -27.33 12.72 9.50
C ASP A 133 -28.51 13.01 8.57
N TYR A 134 -28.21 13.48 7.35
CA TYR A 134 -29.23 13.83 6.35
C TYR A 134 -29.50 12.69 5.37
N HIS A 135 -28.69 11.62 5.39
CA HIS A 135 -28.72 10.54 4.42
C HIS A 135 -28.97 9.17 5.03
N ASN A 136 -29.41 9.11 6.30
CA ASN A 136 -29.63 7.87 7.04
C ASN A 136 -28.34 6.99 7.17
N GLY A 137 -27.18 7.61 7.28
CA GLY A 137 -25.91 6.94 7.42
C GLY A 137 -25.79 6.09 8.69
N ASP A 138 -26.39 6.52 9.81
CA ASP A 138 -26.45 5.76 11.08
C ASP A 138 -27.23 4.44 10.90
N ASN A 139 -28.31 4.47 10.11
CA ASN A 139 -29.08 3.25 9.78
C ASN A 139 -28.30 2.32 8.86
N ASP A 140 -27.66 2.85 7.80
CA ASP A 140 -26.81 2.05 6.90
C ASP A 140 -25.59 1.48 7.66
N LEU A 141 -25.01 2.23 8.60
CA LEU A 141 -23.94 1.78 9.47
C LEU A 141 -24.39 0.60 10.36
N SER A 142 -25.56 0.73 10.98
CA SER A 142 -26.16 -0.32 11.82
C SER A 142 -26.51 -1.57 11.01
N SER A 143 -26.95 -1.40 9.76
CA SER A 143 -27.31 -2.47 8.82
C SER A 143 -26.09 -3.05 8.09
N LYS A 144 -24.90 -2.48 8.30
CA LYS A 144 -23.65 -2.86 7.61
C LYS A 144 -23.74 -2.73 6.08
N ILE A 145 -24.27 -1.62 5.59
CA ILE A 145 -24.51 -1.35 4.18
C ILE A 145 -23.61 -0.19 3.71
N ILE A 146 -23.02 -0.33 2.53
CA ILE A 146 -22.34 0.75 1.80
C ILE A 146 -23.27 1.22 0.70
N ARG A 147 -23.80 2.42 0.88
CA ARG A 147 -24.70 3.10 -0.03
C ARG A 147 -24.13 4.45 -0.43
N THR A 148 -24.20 4.81 -1.70
CA THR A 148 -23.83 6.16 -2.15
C THR A 148 -24.79 7.22 -1.59
N VAL A 149 -24.26 8.41 -1.35
CA VAL A 149 -25.07 9.59 -1.11
C VAL A 149 -25.82 9.94 -2.39
N ASN A 150 -27.15 10.16 -2.32
CA ASN A 150 -27.99 10.50 -3.45
C ASN A 150 -27.94 9.46 -4.63
N ASN A 151 -27.93 9.93 -5.87
CA ASN A 151 -27.95 9.07 -7.05
C ASN A 151 -26.57 8.46 -7.34
N PRO A 152 -26.39 7.13 -7.30
CA PRO A 152 -25.10 6.49 -7.51
C PRO A 152 -24.50 6.76 -8.90
N ASN A 153 -25.31 6.86 -9.96
CA ASN A 153 -24.78 7.14 -11.29
C ASN A 153 -24.14 8.54 -11.37
N GLU A 154 -24.76 9.55 -10.77
CA GLU A 154 -24.21 10.90 -10.70
C GLU A 154 -22.91 10.92 -9.89
N ARG A 155 -22.90 10.28 -8.71
CA ARG A 155 -21.72 10.19 -7.85
C ARG A 155 -20.51 9.54 -8.53
N PHE A 156 -20.75 8.49 -9.34
CA PHE A 156 -19.69 7.81 -10.10
C PHE A 156 -19.26 8.59 -11.34
N TYR A 157 -20.16 9.35 -11.94
CA TYR A 157 -19.83 10.24 -13.02
C TYR A 157 -18.94 11.41 -12.57
N GLU A 158 -19.14 11.94 -11.37
CA GLU A 158 -18.33 13.00 -10.76
C GLU A 158 -16.89 12.50 -10.45
N ASP A 159 -16.74 11.45 -9.67
CA ASP A 159 -15.45 10.82 -9.37
C ASP A 159 -15.56 9.30 -9.46
N ALA A 160 -15.10 8.75 -10.57
CA ALA A 160 -15.15 7.33 -10.85
C ALA A 160 -14.36 6.48 -9.83
N LEU A 161 -13.39 7.06 -9.11
CA LEU A 161 -12.69 6.36 -8.03
C LEU A 161 -13.64 5.93 -6.91
N ARG A 162 -14.78 6.59 -6.73
CA ARG A 162 -15.78 6.21 -5.73
C ARG A 162 -16.26 4.77 -5.92
N MET A 163 -16.27 4.24 -7.16
CA MET A 163 -16.59 2.84 -7.43
C MET A 163 -15.61 1.90 -6.72
N LEU A 164 -14.32 2.12 -6.90
CA LEU A 164 -13.29 1.31 -6.23
C LEU A 164 -13.28 1.51 -4.70
N ARG A 165 -13.60 2.72 -4.25
CA ARG A 165 -13.76 3.03 -2.82
C ARG A 165 -14.90 2.23 -2.17
N ALA A 166 -15.99 1.91 -2.90
CA ALA A 166 -17.07 1.05 -2.39
C ALA A 166 -16.52 -0.34 -2.01
N PHE A 167 -15.74 -0.96 -2.89
CA PHE A 167 -15.10 -2.26 -2.60
C PHE A 167 -14.06 -2.15 -1.49
N ARG A 168 -13.27 -1.06 -1.43
CA ARG A 168 -12.35 -0.83 -0.33
C ARG A 168 -13.06 -0.74 1.02
N PHE A 169 -14.17 -0.01 1.11
CA PHE A 169 -14.94 0.07 2.35
C PHE A 169 -15.62 -1.26 2.69
N SER A 170 -16.13 -1.98 1.69
CA SER A 170 -16.64 -3.34 1.88
C SER A 170 -15.58 -4.25 2.48
N SER A 171 -14.36 -4.22 1.94
CA SER A 171 -13.21 -4.98 2.44
C SER A 171 -12.80 -4.58 3.86
N LYS A 172 -12.65 -3.27 4.12
CA LYS A 172 -12.23 -2.76 5.43
C LYS A 172 -13.23 -3.06 6.54
N LEU A 173 -14.53 -2.84 6.27
CA LEU A 173 -15.59 -2.88 7.28
C LEU A 173 -16.33 -4.22 7.34
N GLY A 174 -16.18 -5.07 6.32
CA GLY A 174 -16.98 -6.28 6.17
C GLY A 174 -18.46 -6.00 5.84
N PHE A 175 -18.75 -4.84 5.23
CA PHE A 175 -20.11 -4.41 4.89
C PHE A 175 -20.49 -4.83 3.48
N GLU A 176 -21.80 -4.97 3.24
CA GLU A 176 -22.35 -5.26 1.92
C GLU A 176 -22.55 -3.97 1.12
N ILE A 177 -22.28 -4.04 -0.19
CA ILE A 177 -22.59 -2.93 -1.10
C ILE A 177 -24.07 -3.04 -1.48
N GLU A 178 -24.81 -1.94 -1.32
CA GLU A 178 -26.23 -1.86 -1.68
C GLU A 178 -26.44 -2.14 -3.17
N ASN A 179 -27.52 -2.85 -3.51
CA ASN A 179 -27.76 -3.33 -4.87
C ASN A 179 -27.78 -2.22 -5.93
N ASN A 180 -28.48 -1.10 -5.68
CA ASN A 180 -28.51 0.02 -6.64
C ASN A 180 -27.12 0.64 -6.82
N THR A 181 -26.33 0.71 -5.74
CA THR A 181 -24.94 1.16 -5.78
C THR A 181 -24.09 0.20 -6.61
N LEU A 182 -24.23 -1.12 -6.43
CA LEU A 182 -23.48 -2.13 -7.17
C LEU A 182 -23.89 -2.16 -8.66
N ASP A 183 -25.17 -2.03 -8.97
CA ASP A 183 -25.66 -1.96 -10.35
C ASP A 183 -25.17 -0.71 -11.08
N ALA A 184 -25.10 0.42 -10.37
CA ALA A 184 -24.51 1.63 -10.91
C ALA A 184 -23.00 1.49 -11.15
N ILE A 185 -22.25 0.75 -10.30
CA ILE A 185 -20.85 0.42 -10.56
C ILE A 185 -20.72 -0.37 -11.85
N LYS A 186 -21.49 -1.44 -12.02
CA LYS A 186 -21.49 -2.25 -13.24
C LYS A 186 -21.73 -1.42 -14.50
N LYS A 187 -22.71 -0.50 -14.43
CA LYS A 187 -23.07 0.38 -15.55
C LYS A 187 -21.97 1.38 -15.90
N ASN A 188 -21.26 1.90 -14.90
CA ASN A 188 -20.29 2.99 -15.05
C ASN A 188 -18.84 2.51 -14.97
N ALA A 189 -18.56 1.21 -14.92
CA ALA A 189 -17.24 0.64 -14.69
C ALA A 189 -16.15 1.20 -15.61
N GLU A 190 -16.47 1.48 -16.88
CA GLU A 190 -15.53 2.03 -17.85
C GLU A 190 -14.96 3.41 -17.45
N LEU A 191 -15.71 4.20 -16.67
CA LEU A 191 -15.27 5.52 -16.23
C LEU A 191 -14.00 5.49 -15.39
N ILE A 192 -13.65 4.33 -14.80
CA ILE A 192 -12.42 4.19 -14.01
C ILE A 192 -11.14 4.47 -14.82
N LYS A 193 -11.20 4.36 -16.14
CA LYS A 193 -10.10 4.70 -17.06
C LYS A 193 -9.67 6.16 -16.99
N PHE A 194 -10.54 7.05 -16.54
CA PHE A 194 -10.24 8.46 -16.38
C PHE A 194 -9.50 8.77 -15.05
N VAL A 195 -9.45 7.81 -14.14
CA VAL A 195 -8.76 7.98 -12.86
C VAL A 195 -7.28 7.65 -13.02
N SER A 196 -6.42 8.46 -12.39
CA SER A 196 -4.98 8.17 -12.42
C SER A 196 -4.66 6.86 -11.72
N ILE A 197 -3.73 6.10 -12.31
CA ILE A 197 -3.38 4.76 -11.80
C ILE A 197 -2.84 4.81 -10.36
N GLU A 198 -2.17 5.90 -9.97
CA GLU A 198 -1.66 6.10 -8.61
C GLU A 198 -2.79 6.16 -7.58
N ARG A 199 -3.92 6.83 -7.92
CA ARG A 199 -5.11 6.85 -7.05
C ARG A 199 -5.73 5.46 -6.96
N ILE A 200 -5.85 4.76 -8.10
CA ILE A 200 -6.37 3.39 -8.17
C ILE A 200 -5.53 2.45 -7.30
N VAL A 201 -4.20 2.45 -7.46
CA VAL A 201 -3.27 1.62 -6.70
C VAL A 201 -3.37 1.89 -5.19
N ASN A 202 -3.53 3.16 -4.80
CA ASN A 202 -3.70 3.51 -3.38
C ASN A 202 -4.99 2.94 -2.78
N GLU A 203 -6.08 2.88 -3.55
CA GLU A 203 -7.32 2.23 -3.09
C GLU A 203 -7.16 0.70 -3.05
N PHE A 204 -6.48 0.08 -4.04
CA PHE A 204 -6.18 -1.37 -4.01
C PHE A 204 -5.30 -1.75 -2.83
N LYS A 205 -4.26 -0.97 -2.49
CA LYS A 205 -3.44 -1.21 -1.29
C LYS A 205 -4.31 -1.35 -0.03
N LYS A 206 -5.31 -0.48 0.11
CA LYS A 206 -6.22 -0.49 1.25
C LYS A 206 -7.28 -1.59 1.15
N LEU A 207 -7.71 -1.94 -0.05
CA LEU A 207 -8.67 -3.01 -0.30
C LEU A 207 -8.07 -4.36 0.06
N LEU A 208 -6.86 -4.66 -0.45
CA LEU A 208 -6.20 -5.94 -0.23
C LEU A 208 -5.83 -6.17 1.24
N ALA A 209 -5.52 -5.12 1.98
CA ALA A 209 -5.24 -5.20 3.42
C ALA A 209 -6.50 -5.38 4.30
N GLY A 210 -7.69 -5.26 3.76
CA GLY A 210 -8.93 -5.39 4.52
C GLY A 210 -9.27 -6.85 4.81
N LYS A 211 -9.83 -7.15 5.99
CA LYS A 211 -10.23 -8.52 6.40
C LYS A 211 -11.32 -9.14 5.50
N GLY A 212 -12.11 -8.32 4.81
CA GLY A 212 -13.14 -8.76 3.86
C GLY A 212 -12.68 -8.71 2.41
N ASN A 213 -11.36 -8.72 2.14
CA ASN A 213 -10.83 -8.51 0.79
C ASN A 213 -11.29 -9.58 -0.21
N LEU A 214 -11.36 -10.85 0.17
CA LEU A 214 -11.78 -11.93 -0.70
C LEU A 214 -13.18 -11.68 -1.29
N LYS A 215 -14.21 -11.50 -0.42
CA LYS A 215 -15.58 -11.20 -0.85
C LYS A 215 -15.65 -9.91 -1.68
N SER A 216 -14.86 -8.89 -1.32
CA SER A 216 -14.84 -7.62 -2.04
C SER A 216 -14.18 -7.74 -3.41
N LEU A 217 -13.15 -8.56 -3.57
CA LEU A 217 -12.52 -8.87 -4.85
C LEU A 217 -13.44 -9.68 -5.76
N GLU A 218 -14.17 -10.68 -5.22
CA GLU A 218 -15.19 -11.43 -5.96
C GLU A 218 -16.21 -10.48 -6.57
N LEU A 219 -16.80 -9.60 -5.75
CA LEU A 219 -17.77 -8.60 -6.21
C LEU A 219 -17.18 -7.61 -7.23
N LEU A 220 -15.90 -7.23 -7.07
CA LEU A 220 -15.21 -6.34 -7.99
C LEU A 220 -15.03 -7.00 -9.35
N ILE A 221 -14.64 -8.26 -9.40
CA ILE A 221 -14.54 -9.05 -10.65
C ILE A 221 -15.92 -9.24 -11.29
N ASP A 222 -16.92 -9.62 -10.49
CA ASP A 222 -18.31 -9.78 -10.98
C ASP A 222 -18.88 -8.48 -11.55
N SER A 223 -18.46 -7.34 -11.01
CA SER A 223 -18.86 -6.02 -11.54
C SER A 223 -18.15 -5.63 -12.83
N LYS A 224 -17.13 -6.36 -13.24
CA LYS A 224 -16.26 -6.05 -14.39
C LYS A 224 -15.41 -4.77 -14.22
N LEU A 225 -15.34 -4.20 -13.02
CA LEU A 225 -14.54 -2.99 -12.79
C LEU A 225 -13.03 -3.24 -13.02
N ASN A 226 -12.53 -4.42 -12.63
CA ASN A 226 -11.14 -4.82 -12.85
C ASN A 226 -10.76 -4.84 -14.34
N SER A 227 -11.69 -5.14 -15.25
CA SER A 227 -11.44 -5.26 -16.69
C SER A 227 -10.95 -3.96 -17.35
N TYR A 228 -11.07 -2.84 -16.65
CA TYR A 228 -10.65 -1.52 -17.11
C TYR A 228 -9.39 -0.99 -16.37
N ILE A 229 -8.75 -1.82 -15.57
CA ILE A 229 -7.60 -1.42 -14.74
C ILE A 229 -6.40 -2.28 -15.13
N PRO A 230 -5.31 -1.68 -15.65
CA PRO A 230 -4.11 -2.41 -16.05
C PRO A 230 -3.60 -3.33 -14.95
N PHE A 231 -3.07 -4.49 -15.29
CA PHE A 231 -2.71 -5.60 -14.42
C PHE A 231 -3.93 -6.34 -13.85
N PHE A 232 -4.88 -5.62 -13.22
CA PHE A 232 -6.05 -6.24 -12.58
C PHE A 232 -7.07 -6.77 -13.60
N GLU A 233 -7.01 -6.34 -14.86
CA GLU A 233 -7.83 -6.85 -15.96
C GLU A 233 -7.64 -8.35 -16.23
N GLU A 234 -6.50 -8.90 -15.85
CA GLU A 234 -6.15 -10.32 -15.99
C GLU A 234 -6.44 -11.14 -14.74
N VAL A 235 -6.79 -10.48 -13.62
CA VAL A 235 -7.10 -11.16 -12.36
C VAL A 235 -8.48 -11.79 -12.43
N ASN A 236 -8.52 -13.14 -12.41
CA ASN A 236 -9.73 -13.95 -12.40
C ASN A 236 -9.77 -14.90 -11.20
N GLU A 237 -8.61 -15.40 -10.77
CA GLU A 237 -8.45 -16.23 -9.59
C GLU A 237 -7.95 -15.38 -8.41
N ILE A 238 -8.56 -15.58 -7.25
CA ILE A 238 -8.28 -14.81 -6.05
C ILE A 238 -8.28 -15.70 -4.81
N GLN A 239 -7.62 -15.21 -3.77
CA GLN A 239 -7.63 -15.80 -2.43
C GLN A 239 -7.65 -14.69 -1.38
N ASP A 240 -7.75 -15.06 -0.09
CA ASP A 240 -7.60 -14.08 0.99
C ASP A 240 -6.17 -13.53 1.02
N LEU A 241 -6.06 -12.22 0.91
CA LEU A 241 -4.80 -11.48 0.86
C LEU A 241 -4.57 -10.60 2.10
N SER A 242 -5.46 -10.67 3.11
CA SER A 242 -5.45 -9.76 4.26
C SER A 242 -4.19 -9.83 5.13
N SER A 243 -3.49 -10.97 5.13
CA SER A 243 -2.25 -11.19 5.88
C SER A 243 -0.98 -10.81 5.12
N TYR A 244 -1.10 -10.43 3.85
CA TYR A 244 0.04 -10.15 2.99
C TYR A 244 0.23 -8.64 2.76
N SER A 245 1.48 -8.22 2.64
CA SER A 245 1.80 -6.87 2.16
C SER A 245 1.35 -6.69 0.70
N PHE A 246 1.25 -5.44 0.25
CA PHE A 246 0.82 -5.16 -1.11
C PHE A 246 1.72 -5.82 -2.18
N CYS A 247 3.05 -5.82 -1.99
CA CYS A 247 3.97 -6.47 -2.94
C CYS A 247 3.82 -7.99 -2.94
N GLN A 248 3.61 -8.61 -1.77
CA GLN A 248 3.31 -10.04 -1.66
C GLN A 248 1.97 -10.37 -2.34
N SER A 249 0.95 -9.54 -2.14
CA SER A 249 -0.35 -9.70 -2.81
C SER A 249 -0.22 -9.60 -4.33
N LEU A 250 0.56 -8.66 -4.86
CA LEU A 250 0.82 -8.56 -6.30
C LEU A 250 1.56 -9.78 -6.84
N TYR A 251 2.55 -10.29 -6.10
CA TYR A 251 3.24 -11.54 -6.46
C TYR A 251 2.27 -12.71 -6.51
N ILE A 252 1.46 -12.90 -5.46
CA ILE A 252 0.47 -13.98 -5.40
C ILE A 252 -0.52 -13.89 -6.57
N LEU A 253 -1.10 -12.69 -6.81
CA LEU A 253 -2.01 -12.49 -7.93
C LEU A 253 -1.34 -12.76 -9.28
N SER A 254 -0.07 -12.40 -9.43
CA SER A 254 0.67 -12.68 -10.66
C SER A 254 0.82 -14.18 -10.91
N ILE A 255 1.20 -14.96 -9.90
CA ILE A 255 1.48 -16.39 -10.09
C ILE A 255 0.21 -17.24 -10.24
N ILE A 256 -0.88 -16.93 -9.51
CA ILE A 256 -2.14 -17.69 -9.63
C ILE A 256 -2.89 -17.39 -10.93
N ASN A 257 -2.66 -16.22 -11.55
CA ASN A 257 -3.31 -15.82 -12.81
C ASN A 257 -2.35 -15.83 -14.02
N ASP A 258 -1.11 -16.30 -13.87
CA ASP A 258 -0.08 -16.29 -14.92
C ASP A 258 0.15 -14.88 -15.53
N ILE A 259 0.15 -13.85 -14.69
CA ILE A 259 0.34 -12.46 -15.11
C ILE A 259 1.84 -12.14 -15.17
N SER A 260 2.34 -11.70 -16.32
CA SER A 260 3.74 -11.28 -16.47
C SER A 260 4.09 -10.11 -15.54
N PHE A 261 5.24 -10.23 -14.83
CA PHE A 261 5.77 -9.17 -13.97
C PHE A 261 6.11 -7.87 -14.73
N GLU A 262 6.24 -7.90 -16.06
CA GLU A 262 6.40 -6.71 -16.88
C GLU A 262 5.16 -5.79 -16.83
N LYS A 263 3.98 -6.31 -16.51
CA LYS A 263 2.76 -5.51 -16.34
C LYS A 263 2.75 -4.65 -15.09
N LEU A 264 3.58 -4.96 -14.10
CA LEU A 264 3.73 -4.13 -12.88
C LEU A 264 4.12 -2.68 -13.19
N LYS A 265 4.81 -2.44 -14.31
CA LYS A 265 5.17 -1.09 -14.76
C LYS A 265 3.95 -0.20 -15.01
N PHE A 266 2.83 -0.77 -15.42
CA PHE A 266 1.59 -0.03 -15.68
C PHE A 266 0.91 0.45 -14.39
N LEU A 267 1.26 -0.12 -13.24
CA LEU A 267 0.79 0.31 -11.93
C LEU A 267 1.55 1.52 -11.38
N LYS A 268 2.57 2.01 -12.09
CA LYS A 268 3.43 3.12 -11.66
C LYS A 268 3.99 2.95 -10.23
N LEU A 269 4.33 1.73 -9.89
CA LEU A 269 5.01 1.40 -8.65
C LEU A 269 6.43 1.98 -8.63
N SER A 270 6.98 2.17 -7.44
CA SER A 270 8.40 2.50 -7.31
C SER A 270 9.28 1.35 -7.82
N ASN A 271 10.48 1.66 -8.31
CA ASN A 271 11.45 0.66 -8.72
C ASN A 271 11.76 -0.35 -7.59
N LYS A 272 11.69 0.10 -6.33
CA LYS A 272 11.89 -0.76 -5.16
C LYS A 272 10.76 -1.79 -5.04
N GLU A 273 9.51 -1.39 -5.22
CA GLU A 273 8.36 -2.30 -5.16
C GLU A 273 8.41 -3.32 -6.31
N ILE A 274 8.71 -2.89 -7.54
CA ILE A 274 8.83 -3.80 -8.70
C ILE A 274 9.96 -4.82 -8.48
N LYS A 275 11.12 -4.37 -8.01
CA LYS A 275 12.25 -5.26 -7.68
C LYS A 275 11.88 -6.26 -6.60
N LEU A 276 11.15 -5.84 -5.58
CA LEU A 276 10.71 -6.72 -4.49
C LEU A 276 9.78 -7.83 -5.00
N VAL A 277 8.80 -7.49 -5.85
CA VAL A 277 7.89 -8.52 -6.43
C VAL A 277 8.67 -9.52 -7.28
N LYS A 278 9.60 -9.06 -8.13
CA LYS A 278 10.47 -9.94 -8.93
C LYS A 278 11.42 -10.78 -8.05
N GLN A 279 11.87 -10.24 -6.92
CA GLN A 279 12.73 -10.94 -5.97
C GLN A 279 12.01 -12.13 -5.33
N PHE A 280 10.73 -12.04 -5.03
CA PHE A 280 9.96 -13.18 -4.53
C PHE A 280 9.98 -14.35 -5.53
N ASP A 281 9.89 -14.07 -6.82
CA ASP A 281 9.97 -15.10 -7.84
C ASP A 281 11.38 -15.73 -7.91
N LEU A 282 12.44 -14.92 -7.85
CA LEU A 282 13.82 -15.44 -7.80
C LEU A 282 14.03 -16.35 -6.58
N ILE A 283 13.55 -15.96 -5.40
CA ILE A 283 13.63 -16.81 -4.20
C ILE A 283 12.88 -18.13 -4.42
N ASN A 284 11.68 -18.07 -4.99
CA ASN A 284 10.91 -19.28 -5.30
C ASN A 284 11.63 -20.19 -6.29
N GLN A 285 12.28 -19.64 -7.31
CA GLN A 285 13.10 -20.40 -8.28
C GLN A 285 14.30 -21.04 -7.59
N GLU A 286 15.00 -20.35 -6.67
CA GLU A 286 16.11 -20.94 -5.90
C GLU A 286 15.64 -22.19 -5.11
N PHE A 287 14.46 -22.12 -4.47
CA PHE A 287 13.88 -23.28 -3.78
C PHE A 287 13.51 -24.41 -4.75
N LYS A 288 12.91 -24.13 -5.89
CA LYS A 288 12.58 -25.12 -6.93
C LYS A 288 13.84 -25.82 -7.47
N ASN A 289 14.94 -25.08 -7.58
CA ASN A 289 16.23 -25.60 -8.02
C ASN A 289 17.01 -26.34 -6.90
N ASN A 290 16.41 -26.50 -5.72
CA ASN A 290 17.06 -27.11 -4.55
C ASN A 290 18.35 -26.41 -4.11
N THR A 291 18.47 -25.10 -4.33
CA THR A 291 19.61 -24.31 -3.85
C THR A 291 19.75 -24.45 -2.33
N GLN A 292 20.98 -24.55 -1.84
CA GLN A 292 21.26 -24.67 -0.41
C GLN A 292 20.79 -23.41 0.32
N ILE A 293 20.14 -23.60 1.47
CA ILE A 293 19.49 -22.50 2.20
C ILE A 293 20.48 -21.40 2.64
N GLU A 294 21.73 -21.76 2.92
CA GLU A 294 22.80 -20.83 3.27
C GLU A 294 23.05 -19.81 2.15
N LEU A 295 23.01 -20.24 0.89
CA LEU A 295 23.17 -19.37 -0.29
C LEU A 295 21.96 -18.46 -0.49
N ILE A 296 20.74 -18.95 -0.22
CA ILE A 296 19.53 -18.16 -0.29
C ILE A 296 19.55 -17.07 0.81
N LEU A 297 19.91 -17.45 2.05
CA LEU A 297 20.00 -16.54 3.18
C LEU A 297 21.09 -15.47 3.02
N TYR A 298 22.13 -15.77 2.27
CA TYR A 298 23.19 -14.81 1.94
C TYR A 298 22.73 -13.75 0.93
N LYS A 299 21.91 -14.17 -0.06
CA LYS A 299 21.44 -13.30 -1.15
C LYS A 299 20.24 -12.43 -0.79
N TYR A 300 19.33 -12.96 0.04
CA TYR A 300 18.01 -12.36 0.27
C TYR A 300 17.74 -12.15 1.75
N ASN A 301 16.85 -11.20 2.08
CA ASN A 301 16.47 -10.99 3.46
C ASN A 301 15.56 -12.12 3.99
N ARG A 302 15.62 -12.33 5.31
CA ARG A 302 14.92 -13.44 5.97
C ARG A 302 13.40 -13.36 5.86
N GLU A 303 12.83 -12.17 5.91
CA GLU A 303 11.37 -11.98 5.85
C GLU A 303 10.81 -12.38 4.47
N ASP A 304 11.52 -12.06 3.38
CA ASP A 304 11.12 -12.45 2.04
C ASP A 304 11.24 -13.96 1.83
N ILE A 305 12.29 -14.59 2.39
CA ILE A 305 12.47 -16.04 2.35
C ILE A 305 11.34 -16.73 3.14
N LYS A 306 11.02 -16.26 4.34
CA LYS A 306 9.91 -16.79 5.15
C LYS A 306 8.60 -16.74 4.41
N PHE A 307 8.28 -15.58 3.81
CA PHE A 307 7.07 -15.43 3.03
C PHE A 307 6.97 -16.52 1.94
N ILE A 308 8.03 -16.74 1.18
CA ILE A 308 8.05 -17.77 0.13
C ILE A 308 7.92 -19.18 0.71
N CYS A 309 8.61 -19.47 1.82
CA CYS A 309 8.53 -20.76 2.49
C CYS A 309 7.12 -21.04 3.02
N GLU A 310 6.50 -20.06 3.70
CA GLU A 310 5.14 -20.16 4.23
C GLU A 310 4.12 -20.35 3.10
N TYR A 311 4.22 -19.53 2.05
CA TYR A 311 3.26 -19.55 0.96
C TYR A 311 3.30 -20.86 0.14
N PHE A 312 4.49 -21.38 -0.17
CA PHE A 312 4.65 -22.60 -0.96
C PHE A 312 4.80 -23.88 -0.13
N GLY A 313 4.87 -23.77 1.20
CA GLY A 313 5.02 -24.93 2.08
C GLY A 313 6.41 -25.59 2.00
N TYR A 314 7.48 -24.82 1.83
CA TYR A 314 8.83 -25.38 1.82
C TYR A 314 9.29 -25.72 3.25
N ASP A 315 9.59 -27.01 3.51
CA ASP A 315 9.99 -27.53 4.84
C ASP A 315 11.31 -26.94 5.40
N LYS A 316 12.06 -26.20 4.58
CA LYS A 316 13.33 -25.55 4.96
C LYS A 316 13.16 -24.35 5.88
N GLU A 317 11.92 -23.97 6.18
CA GLU A 317 11.56 -22.85 7.07
C GLU A 317 12.01 -23.04 8.52
N LYS A 318 12.16 -24.27 8.96
CA LYS A 318 12.58 -24.56 10.35
C LYS A 318 13.94 -23.94 10.61
N ASN A 319 13.96 -22.91 11.47
CA ASN A 319 15.14 -22.22 11.98
C ASN A 319 15.78 -21.16 11.04
N ILE A 320 15.03 -20.54 10.10
CA ILE A 320 15.58 -19.43 9.29
C ILE A 320 16.16 -18.32 10.18
N ASP A 321 15.48 -17.96 11.28
CA ASP A 321 15.95 -16.92 12.20
C ASP A 321 17.17 -17.30 13.02
N GLU A 322 17.29 -18.58 13.36
CA GLU A 322 18.36 -19.13 14.20
C GLU A 322 19.63 -19.49 13.41
N ARG A 323 19.53 -19.55 12.06
CA ARG A 323 20.69 -19.89 11.23
C ARG A 323 21.69 -18.74 11.21
N ILE A 324 22.90 -19.07 11.63
CA ILE A 324 24.05 -18.16 11.59
C ILE A 324 24.87 -18.53 10.35
N LEU A 325 25.08 -17.56 9.45
CA LEU A 325 25.95 -17.75 8.31
C LEU A 325 27.41 -17.58 8.73
N THR A 326 28.31 -18.33 8.10
CA THR A 326 29.76 -18.22 8.33
C THR A 326 30.28 -16.85 7.90
N ILE A 327 29.68 -16.28 6.85
CA ILE A 327 29.97 -14.92 6.33
C ILE A 327 28.63 -14.25 5.97
N ASN A 328 28.57 -12.92 6.07
CA ASN A 328 27.42 -12.12 5.65
C ASN A 328 27.73 -11.23 4.44
N SER A 329 29.02 -11.10 4.10
CA SER A 329 29.51 -10.34 2.96
C SER A 329 30.91 -10.82 2.57
N PHE A 330 31.39 -10.43 1.38
CA PHE A 330 32.77 -10.68 0.98
C PHE A 330 33.80 -10.09 1.97
N ASN A 331 33.47 -8.99 2.66
CA ASN A 331 34.37 -8.40 3.64
C ASN A 331 34.65 -9.28 4.88
N ASP A 332 33.83 -10.28 5.10
CA ASP A 332 34.00 -11.25 6.20
C ASP A 332 34.96 -12.39 5.82
N ILE A 333 35.37 -12.46 4.54
CA ILE A 333 36.31 -13.46 4.05
C ILE A 333 37.74 -13.03 4.38
N ASP A 334 38.55 -13.93 4.90
CA ASP A 334 39.93 -13.67 5.31
C ASP A 334 40.91 -13.58 4.13
N ILE A 335 40.49 -12.85 3.09
CA ILE A 335 41.31 -12.48 1.94
C ILE A 335 40.75 -11.22 1.29
N THR A 336 41.65 -10.37 0.77
CA THR A 336 41.25 -9.16 0.01
C THR A 336 41.33 -9.44 -1.51
N SER A 337 40.61 -8.64 -2.28
CA SER A 337 40.69 -8.71 -3.77
C SER A 337 42.13 -8.50 -4.27
N GLN A 338 42.94 -7.67 -3.58
CA GLN A 338 44.35 -7.42 -3.93
C GLN A 338 45.18 -8.68 -3.73
N GLU A 339 44.95 -9.40 -2.64
CA GLU A 339 45.63 -10.67 -2.36
C GLU A 339 45.24 -11.74 -3.36
N ILE A 340 43.96 -11.84 -3.75
CA ILE A 340 43.53 -12.74 -4.82
C ILE A 340 44.27 -12.44 -6.12
N ILE A 341 44.39 -11.16 -6.53
CA ILE A 341 45.11 -10.73 -7.72
C ILE A 341 46.59 -11.13 -7.62
N SER A 342 47.21 -10.94 -6.48
CA SER A 342 48.62 -11.27 -6.23
C SER A 342 48.86 -12.78 -6.28
N THR A 343 47.96 -13.57 -5.70
CA THR A 343 48.02 -15.03 -5.66
C THR A 343 47.94 -15.63 -7.07
N ILE A 344 47.05 -15.11 -7.91
CA ILE A 344 46.86 -15.61 -9.28
C ILE A 344 47.88 -15.01 -10.26
N ASN A 345 48.51 -13.88 -9.90
CA ASN A 345 49.45 -13.16 -10.71
C ASN A 345 48.92 -12.80 -12.13
N LYS A 346 47.63 -12.37 -12.19
CA LYS A 346 46.93 -11.98 -13.43
C LYS A 346 46.45 -10.53 -13.34
N ASN A 347 46.40 -9.83 -14.46
CA ASN A 347 45.86 -8.47 -14.48
C ASN A 347 44.38 -8.46 -13.99
N PRO A 348 43.97 -7.42 -13.23
CA PRO A 348 42.58 -7.27 -12.78
C PRO A 348 41.59 -7.37 -13.94
N GLY A 349 40.48 -8.05 -13.73
CA GLY A 349 39.44 -8.25 -14.74
C GLY A 349 38.18 -8.91 -14.15
N PRO A 350 37.16 -9.24 -14.98
CA PRO A 350 35.90 -9.85 -14.56
C PRO A 350 36.04 -11.13 -13.74
N TRP A 351 37.12 -11.88 -13.98
CA TRP A 351 37.45 -13.13 -13.27
C TRP A 351 37.52 -12.96 -11.74
N ILE A 352 37.86 -11.77 -11.23
CA ILE A 352 37.89 -11.50 -9.78
C ILE A 352 36.49 -11.76 -9.18
N LYS A 353 35.44 -11.25 -9.85
CA LYS A 353 34.06 -11.46 -9.42
C LYS A 353 33.69 -12.93 -9.38
N SER A 354 34.08 -13.71 -10.39
CA SER A 354 33.80 -15.14 -10.45
C SER A 354 34.46 -15.90 -9.30
N ILE A 355 35.73 -15.60 -9.02
CA ILE A 355 36.46 -16.20 -7.88
C ILE A 355 35.84 -15.79 -6.55
N THR A 356 35.49 -14.51 -6.40
CA THR A 356 34.82 -14.01 -5.20
C THR A 356 33.52 -14.77 -4.93
N LEU A 357 32.68 -14.93 -5.93
CA LEU A 357 31.41 -15.66 -5.81
C LEU A 357 31.61 -17.14 -5.45
N GLU A 358 32.64 -17.80 -6.02
CA GLU A 358 32.94 -19.18 -5.69
C GLU A 358 33.53 -19.33 -4.27
N LEU A 359 34.36 -18.39 -3.80
CA LEU A 359 34.82 -18.34 -2.40
C LEU A 359 33.66 -18.18 -1.43
N GLU A 360 32.76 -17.22 -1.68
CA GLU A 360 31.54 -17.03 -0.87
C GLU A 360 30.74 -18.32 -0.79
N LYS A 361 30.51 -18.97 -1.92
CA LYS A 361 29.74 -20.21 -2.00
C LYS A 361 30.40 -21.36 -1.23
N GLU A 362 31.70 -21.62 -1.43
CA GLU A 362 32.40 -22.73 -0.79
C GLU A 362 32.51 -22.55 0.73
N ILE A 363 32.70 -21.29 1.20
CA ILE A 363 32.74 -20.97 2.63
C ILE A 363 31.34 -21.10 3.25
N LEU A 364 30.31 -20.59 2.60
CA LEU A 364 28.92 -20.70 3.09
C LEU A 364 28.45 -22.15 3.20
N LEU A 365 28.88 -23.01 2.27
CA LEU A 365 28.57 -24.43 2.28
C LEU A 365 29.47 -25.26 3.22
N GLY A 366 30.43 -24.64 3.92
CA GLY A 366 31.35 -25.31 4.84
C GLY A 366 32.37 -26.23 4.13
N ARG A 367 32.58 -26.05 2.84
CA ARG A 367 33.54 -26.82 2.04
C ARG A 367 34.95 -26.19 2.08
N LEU A 368 35.03 -24.90 2.39
CA LEU A 368 36.26 -24.16 2.55
C LEU A 368 36.24 -23.45 3.90
N ASN A 369 37.32 -23.60 4.67
CA ASN A 369 37.45 -22.86 5.93
C ASN A 369 37.77 -21.38 5.63
N ASN A 370 37.13 -20.48 6.36
CA ASN A 370 37.39 -19.04 6.24
C ASN A 370 38.68 -18.66 6.98
N ASN A 371 39.81 -19.09 6.43
CA ASN A 371 41.13 -18.65 6.87
C ASN A 371 42.03 -18.44 5.63
N LYS A 372 42.96 -17.50 5.74
CA LYS A 372 43.79 -17.05 4.63
C LYS A 372 44.55 -18.17 3.92
N LYS A 373 45.12 -19.11 4.69
CA LYS A 373 45.92 -20.21 4.13
C LYS A 373 45.10 -21.16 3.26
N ASP A 374 43.96 -21.61 3.75
CA ASP A 374 43.07 -22.51 3.00
C ASP A 374 42.51 -21.84 1.76
N ILE A 375 42.18 -20.54 1.87
CA ILE A 375 41.66 -19.73 0.76
C ILE A 375 42.72 -19.56 -0.32
N GLU A 376 43.98 -19.15 0.02
CA GLU A 376 45.07 -19.02 -0.94
C GLU A 376 45.38 -20.32 -1.65
N MET A 377 45.37 -21.47 -0.94
CA MET A 377 45.52 -22.78 -1.55
C MET A 377 44.42 -23.10 -2.56
N SER A 378 43.18 -22.80 -2.23
CA SER A 378 42.03 -23.04 -3.12
C SER A 378 42.08 -22.13 -4.35
N VAL A 379 42.35 -20.83 -4.17
CA VAL A 379 42.50 -19.86 -5.26
C VAL A 379 43.63 -20.28 -6.24
N ASN A 380 44.77 -20.73 -5.71
CA ASN A 380 45.87 -21.25 -6.54
C ASN A 380 45.44 -22.52 -7.33
N SER A 381 44.75 -23.46 -6.68
CA SER A 381 44.31 -24.68 -7.35
C SER A 381 43.30 -24.41 -8.49
N TRP A 382 42.42 -23.44 -8.30
CA TRP A 382 41.44 -23.04 -9.30
C TRP A 382 42.09 -22.31 -10.49
N SER A 383 43.20 -21.56 -10.26
CA SER A 383 43.95 -20.87 -11.31
C SER A 383 44.71 -21.80 -12.24
N ILE A 384 45.10 -22.98 -11.78
CA ILE A 384 45.89 -23.99 -12.51
C ILE A 384 45.01 -24.98 -13.28
N GLY A 385 43.77 -25.20 -12.83
CA GLY A 385 42.81 -26.06 -13.51
C GLY A 385 42.13 -25.37 -14.69
N GLU A 386 42.14 -26.01 -15.86
CA GLU A 386 41.43 -25.53 -17.07
C GLU A 386 39.89 -25.36 -16.89
N PHE A 387 39.37 -25.67 -15.70
CA PHE A 387 37.95 -25.58 -15.35
C PHE A 387 37.40 -24.14 -15.33
N PHE A 388 38.25 -23.13 -15.14
CA PHE A 388 37.80 -21.74 -14.99
C PHE A 388 37.83 -20.88 -16.27
N LEU A 389 38.47 -21.35 -17.35
CA LEU A 389 38.59 -20.59 -18.58
C LEU A 389 37.44 -20.85 -19.57
N GLY A 390 36.72 -21.99 -19.44
CA GLY A 390 35.62 -22.36 -20.33
C GLY A 390 34.26 -21.74 -19.93
N ASP A 391 34.00 -21.63 -18.62
CA ASP A 391 32.69 -21.17 -18.11
C ASP A 391 32.59 -19.62 -18.04
N ILE A 392 33.71 -18.91 -18.04
CA ILE A 392 33.74 -17.44 -18.02
C ILE A 392 33.32 -16.86 -19.37
N GLU A 393 33.62 -17.51 -20.51
CA GLU A 393 33.19 -17.07 -21.83
C GLU A 393 31.69 -17.31 -22.11
N LEU A 394 31.06 -18.25 -21.39
CA LEU A 394 29.62 -18.54 -21.54
C LEU A 394 28.73 -17.59 -20.70
N MET A 395 29.23 -17.05 -19.59
CA MET A 395 28.49 -16.10 -18.75
C MET A 395 28.45 -14.65 -19.29
N ASP A 396 29.41 -14.27 -20.14
CA ASP A 396 29.43 -12.93 -20.76
C ASP A 396 28.42 -12.81 -21.93
N ASN A 397 27.87 -13.91 -22.44
CA ASN A 397 26.90 -13.92 -23.55
C ASN A 397 25.43 -13.95 -23.15
N GLU A 398 25.09 -14.07 -21.85
CA GLU A 398 23.69 -14.04 -21.36
C GLU A 398 23.24 -12.67 -20.80
N ASN A 399 24.07 -11.64 -20.89
CA ASN A 399 23.75 -10.27 -20.43
C ASN A 399 23.92 -9.22 -21.54
N VAL A 400 23.36 -9.47 -22.75
CA VAL A 400 23.14 -8.44 -23.77
C VAL A 400 21.65 -8.23 -23.98
#